data_a49eb7ef751e634689d0f102934679ab
#
_entry.id   a49eb7ef751e634689d0f102934679ab
#
_cell.length_a   1.000
_cell.length_b   1.000
_cell.length_c   1.000
_cell.angle_alpha   90.00
_cell.angle_beta   90.00
_cell.angle_gamma   90.00
#
_symmetry.space_group_name_H-M   'P 1'
#
loop_
_entity.id
_entity.type
_entity.pdbx_description
1 polymer ?
#
loop_
_entity_poly.entity_id
_entity_poly.type
_entity_poly.pdbx_seq_one_letter_code
_entity_poly.pdbx_strand_id
1 'polypeptide(L)'
;RLEEMPGEEGYPAYLGSRLAQFYERAGHVICSGKDGREGALTAIGAVSPPGGDISEPVSQATLRIVKVFWGLDANLAYKRHFPAINWLTSYSLYLDSVGGWFDENVANDWMELRQRMMTLLQEEAELEEIVKMVGMDALSPGDRLKMEAARSIREDFLHQNSFHEIDTYTSLEKQHNMMRLVL
;
A
#
# COMPACT_ATOMS: atom_id res chain seq x y z
N ARG A 1 9.64 -11.65 32.28
CA ARG A 1 10.67 -11.71 31.21
C ARG A 1 11.19 -13.14 31.23
N LEU A 2 10.82 -13.91 30.22
CA LEU A 2 11.43 -15.20 29.99
C LEU A 2 12.88 -14.94 29.54
N GLU A 3 13.83 -15.63 30.13
CA GLU A 3 15.24 -15.62 29.70
C GLU A 3 15.33 -16.31 28.35
N GLU A 4 15.03 -15.56 27.29
CA GLU A 4 15.20 -16.05 25.91
C GLU A 4 16.63 -15.74 25.44
N MET A 5 17.22 -16.67 24.67
CA MET A 5 18.54 -16.45 24.09
C MET A 5 18.53 -15.19 23.21
N PRO A 6 19.49 -14.30 23.39
CA PRO A 6 19.59 -13.10 22.55
C PRO A 6 19.90 -13.47 21.11
N GLY A 7 19.15 -12.90 20.19
CA GLY A 7 19.38 -12.94 18.75
C GLY A 7 20.05 -11.68 18.24
N GLU A 8 19.78 -11.32 17.00
CA GLU A 8 20.31 -10.10 16.37
C GLU A 8 19.86 -8.84 17.13
N GLU A 9 20.76 -7.91 17.32
CA GLU A 9 20.53 -6.60 17.97
C GLU A 9 19.89 -6.68 19.36
N GLY A 10 20.05 -7.79 20.09
CA GLY A 10 19.48 -7.97 21.41
C GLY A 10 18.00 -8.39 21.44
N TYR A 11 17.40 -8.64 20.29
CA TYR A 11 16.07 -9.21 20.19
C TYR A 11 16.08 -10.73 20.48
N PRO A 12 14.95 -11.30 20.94
CA PRO A 12 14.86 -12.76 21.15
C PRO A 12 15.09 -13.56 19.87
N ALA A 13 15.81 -14.66 19.94
CA ALA A 13 16.09 -15.53 18.79
C ALA A 13 14.81 -16.03 18.09
N TYR A 14 13.71 -16.13 18.82
CA TYR A 14 12.40 -16.60 18.32
C TYR A 14 11.45 -15.46 17.91
N LEU A 15 11.95 -14.25 17.70
CA LEU A 15 11.12 -13.09 17.33
C LEU A 15 10.21 -13.39 16.13
N GLY A 16 10.80 -13.88 15.03
CA GLY A 16 10.04 -14.19 13.82
C GLY A 16 8.93 -15.23 14.04
N SER A 17 9.23 -16.31 14.77
CA SER A 17 8.24 -17.35 15.08
C SER A 17 7.10 -16.83 15.95
N ARG A 18 7.39 -15.96 16.91
CA ARG A 18 6.37 -15.36 17.79
C ARG A 18 5.48 -14.39 17.03
N LEU A 19 6.04 -13.58 16.15
CA LEU A 19 5.28 -12.69 15.27
C LEU A 19 4.41 -13.49 14.31
N ALA A 20 4.93 -14.56 13.69
CA ALA A 20 4.15 -15.43 12.82
C ALA A 20 2.95 -16.05 13.56
N GLN A 21 3.14 -16.62 14.76
CA GLN A 21 2.06 -17.14 15.59
C GLN A 21 1.00 -16.10 15.95
N PHE A 22 1.41 -14.83 16.08
CA PHE A 22 0.46 -13.75 16.36
C PHE A 22 -0.37 -13.41 15.12
N TYR A 23 0.27 -13.21 13.98
CA TYR A 23 -0.41 -12.82 12.73
C TYR A 23 -1.21 -13.98 12.10
N GLU A 24 -0.86 -15.25 12.35
CA GLU A 24 -1.65 -16.42 11.95
C GLU A 24 -3.08 -16.43 12.52
N ARG A 25 -3.35 -15.66 13.56
CA ARG A 25 -4.70 -15.52 14.13
C ARG A 25 -5.63 -14.69 13.25
N ALA A 26 -5.08 -13.90 12.35
CA ALA A 26 -5.86 -13.18 11.35
C ALA A 26 -6.22 -14.11 10.19
N GLY A 27 -7.45 -14.04 9.73
CA GLY A 27 -7.91 -14.84 8.62
C GLY A 27 -9.42 -14.93 8.53
N HIS A 28 -9.88 -15.60 7.49
CA HIS A 28 -11.27 -15.93 7.26
C HIS A 28 -11.46 -17.43 7.52
N VAL A 29 -12.41 -17.79 8.35
CA VAL A 29 -12.63 -19.16 8.79
C VAL A 29 -14.11 -19.52 8.81
N ILE A 30 -14.38 -20.80 8.60
CA ILE A 30 -15.71 -21.38 8.88
C ILE A 30 -15.70 -21.81 10.33
N CYS A 31 -16.59 -21.23 11.15
CA CYS A 31 -16.68 -21.52 12.57
C CYS A 31 -17.07 -22.96 12.84
N SER A 32 -16.43 -23.60 13.81
CA SER A 32 -16.85 -24.92 14.29
C SER A 32 -18.22 -24.80 14.94
N GLY A 33 -19.25 -25.30 14.28
CA GLY A 33 -20.64 -25.25 14.76
C GLY A 33 -21.60 -25.86 13.74
N LYS A 34 -22.87 -25.98 14.12
CA LYS A 34 -23.87 -26.60 13.25
C LYS A 34 -24.32 -25.69 12.09
N ASP A 35 -24.08 -24.39 12.18
CA ASP A 35 -24.69 -23.38 11.29
C ASP A 35 -23.76 -22.97 10.15
N GLY A 36 -22.54 -23.50 10.06
CA GLY A 36 -21.58 -23.15 9.01
C GLY A 36 -21.23 -21.64 8.95
N ARG A 37 -21.33 -20.94 10.09
CA ARG A 37 -21.06 -19.48 10.12
C ARG A 37 -19.63 -19.18 9.74
N GLU A 38 -19.47 -18.16 8.94
CA GLU A 38 -18.16 -17.62 8.58
C GLU A 38 -17.77 -16.50 9.54
N GLY A 39 -16.48 -16.37 9.80
CA GLY A 39 -15.91 -15.31 10.60
C GLY A 39 -14.60 -14.84 10.03
N ALA A 40 -14.35 -13.55 10.07
CA ALA A 40 -13.10 -12.95 9.61
C ALA A 40 -12.48 -12.07 10.69
N LEU A 41 -11.16 -12.14 10.81
CA LEU A 41 -10.36 -11.26 11.66
C LEU A 41 -9.26 -10.63 10.82
N THR A 42 -9.24 -9.31 10.77
CA THR A 42 -8.18 -8.54 10.14
C THR A 42 -7.27 -7.95 11.21
N ALA A 43 -5.97 -8.19 11.11
CA ALA A 43 -4.98 -7.59 11.98
C ALA A 43 -4.24 -6.47 11.23
N ILE A 44 -4.23 -5.27 11.80
CA ILE A 44 -3.48 -4.13 11.29
C ILE A 44 -2.38 -3.83 12.31
N GLY A 45 -1.14 -4.15 11.95
CA GLY A 45 0.03 -3.92 12.79
C GLY A 45 0.69 -2.59 12.43
N ALA A 46 0.92 -1.73 13.41
CA ALA A 46 1.74 -0.54 13.24
C ALA A 46 3.13 -0.80 13.81
N VAL A 47 4.15 -0.70 12.96
CA VAL A 47 5.56 -0.83 13.34
C VAL A 47 6.24 0.52 13.15
N SER A 48 6.97 0.97 14.17
CA SER A 48 7.71 2.23 14.13
C SER A 48 9.19 1.94 14.37
N PRO A 49 9.96 1.73 13.31
CA PRO A 49 11.39 1.43 13.44
C PRO A 49 12.16 2.66 13.93
N PRO A 50 13.16 2.49 14.82
CA PRO A 50 14.02 3.57 15.25
C PRO A 50 14.72 4.25 14.07
N GLY A 51 14.68 5.59 14.03
CA GLY A 51 15.27 6.35 12.93
C GLY A 51 14.63 6.16 11.54
N GLY A 52 13.49 5.46 11.46
CA GLY A 52 12.82 5.14 10.19
C GLY A 52 13.50 4.01 9.40
N ASP A 53 14.43 3.29 10.02
CA ASP A 53 15.18 2.21 9.37
C ASP A 53 14.37 0.91 9.35
N ILE A 54 13.80 0.58 8.19
CA ILE A 54 13.02 -0.64 7.97
C ILE A 54 13.90 -1.91 8.00
N SER A 55 15.23 -1.78 7.99
CA SER A 55 16.14 -2.93 8.02
C SER A 55 16.28 -3.55 9.42
N GLU A 56 15.73 -2.91 10.45
CA GLU A 56 15.77 -3.43 11.81
C GLU A 56 15.01 -4.77 11.96
N PRO A 57 15.39 -5.64 12.94
CA PRO A 57 14.89 -7.02 13.01
C PRO A 57 13.37 -7.18 13.13
N VAL A 58 12.67 -6.30 13.85
CA VAL A 58 11.21 -6.39 14.02
C VAL A 58 10.49 -6.09 12.72
N SER A 59 10.90 -5.02 12.02
CA SER A 59 10.34 -4.63 10.72
C SER A 59 10.59 -5.73 9.70
N GLN A 60 11.82 -6.24 9.60
CA GLN A 60 12.17 -7.31 8.67
C GLN A 60 11.40 -8.60 8.96
N ALA A 61 11.29 -9.00 10.22
CA ALA A 61 10.52 -10.18 10.60
C ALA A 61 9.03 -10.01 10.27
N THR A 62 8.48 -8.81 10.48
CA THR A 62 7.08 -8.50 10.17
C THR A 62 6.83 -8.55 8.65
N LEU A 63 7.68 -7.90 7.85
CA LEU A 63 7.54 -7.87 6.39
C LEU A 63 7.58 -9.27 5.73
N ARG A 64 8.30 -10.23 6.34
CA ARG A 64 8.32 -11.63 5.87
C ARG A 64 7.02 -12.38 6.10
N ILE A 65 6.17 -11.90 7.01
CA ILE A 65 4.94 -12.58 7.43
C ILE A 65 3.71 -11.94 6.79
N VAL A 66 3.65 -10.59 6.78
CA VAL A 66 2.47 -9.87 6.30
C VAL A 66 2.39 -9.87 4.77
N LYS A 67 1.18 -9.97 4.25
CA LYS A 67 0.92 -9.95 2.81
C LYS A 67 0.60 -8.57 2.26
N VAL A 68 0.34 -7.61 3.15
CA VAL A 68 0.06 -6.22 2.78
C VAL A 68 0.98 -5.31 3.59
N PHE A 69 1.61 -4.37 2.93
CA PHE A 69 2.46 -3.37 3.54
C PHE A 69 2.08 -1.97 3.07
N TRP A 70 1.89 -1.07 4.01
CA TRP A 70 1.71 0.36 3.79
C TRP A 70 2.93 1.11 4.31
N GLY A 71 3.77 1.56 3.38
CA GLY A 71 4.93 2.37 3.70
C GLY A 71 4.54 3.81 3.99
N LEU A 72 4.61 4.23 5.25
CA LEU A 72 4.38 5.63 5.61
C LEU A 72 5.60 6.46 5.25
N ASP A 73 5.38 7.60 4.58
CA ASP A 73 6.42 8.49 4.10
C ASP A 73 6.29 9.88 4.74
N ALA A 74 7.31 10.27 5.50
CA ALA A 74 7.36 11.56 6.16
C ALA A 74 7.39 12.73 5.15
N ASN A 75 8.00 12.55 3.97
CA ASN A 75 8.06 13.60 2.95
C ASN A 75 6.68 13.90 2.37
N LEU A 76 5.84 12.86 2.19
CA LEU A 76 4.44 13.05 1.79
C LEU A 76 3.66 13.81 2.86
N ALA A 77 3.86 13.46 4.13
CA ALA A 77 3.22 14.17 5.25
C ALA A 77 3.66 15.65 5.33
N TYR A 78 4.94 15.94 5.13
CA TYR A 78 5.45 17.32 5.08
C TYR A 78 4.88 18.12 3.91
N LYS A 79 4.64 17.50 2.77
CA LYS A 79 3.94 18.08 1.63
C LYS A 79 2.42 18.19 1.84
N ARG A 80 1.90 17.75 2.99
CA ARG A 80 0.47 17.66 3.31
C ARG A 80 -0.33 16.78 2.36
N HIS A 81 0.33 15.79 1.76
CA HIS A 81 -0.33 14.74 1.00
C HIS A 81 -0.81 13.64 1.96
N PHE A 82 -2.10 13.44 2.06
CA PHE A 82 -2.72 12.45 2.94
C PHE A 82 -3.71 11.56 2.17
N PRO A 83 -3.78 10.25 2.50
CA PRO A 83 -2.89 9.53 3.44
C PRO A 83 -1.43 9.54 2.96
N ALA A 84 -0.49 9.69 3.89
CA ALA A 84 0.95 9.76 3.60
C ALA A 84 1.55 8.36 3.37
N ILE A 85 0.95 7.61 2.47
CA ILE A 85 1.33 6.24 2.11
C ILE A 85 2.08 6.28 0.78
N ASN A 86 3.31 5.82 0.79
CA ASN A 86 4.13 5.76 -0.42
C ASN A 86 3.63 4.64 -1.34
N TRP A 87 3.14 5.01 -2.51
CA TRP A 87 2.55 4.08 -3.49
C TRP A 87 3.58 3.21 -4.21
N LEU A 88 4.86 3.60 -4.26
CA LEU A 88 5.91 2.82 -4.91
C LEU A 88 6.47 1.72 -4.00
N THR A 89 6.50 1.95 -2.67
CA THR A 89 7.03 1.01 -1.70
C THR A 89 5.95 0.12 -1.08
N SER A 90 4.70 0.56 -1.11
CA SER A 90 3.56 -0.19 -0.58
C SER A 90 3.13 -1.29 -1.54
N TYR A 91 2.70 -2.44 -0.98
CA TYR A 91 2.26 -3.57 -1.80
C TYR A 91 1.16 -4.38 -1.13
N SER A 92 0.47 -5.16 -1.96
CA SER A 92 -0.45 -6.22 -1.53
C SER A 92 -0.18 -7.48 -2.36
N LEU A 93 0.02 -8.61 -1.67
CA LEU A 93 0.15 -9.94 -2.29
C LEU A 93 -1.21 -10.63 -2.49
N TYR A 94 -2.30 -9.94 -2.18
CA TYR A 94 -3.65 -10.46 -2.39
C TYR A 94 -4.24 -10.14 -3.76
N LEU A 95 -3.56 -9.39 -4.60
CA LEU A 95 -4.12 -8.89 -5.87
C LEU A 95 -4.66 -10.02 -6.76
N ASP A 96 -3.89 -11.10 -6.91
CA ASP A 96 -4.31 -12.25 -7.74
C ASP A 96 -5.55 -12.95 -7.17
N SER A 97 -5.68 -13.00 -5.85
CA SER A 97 -6.80 -13.67 -5.19
C SER A 97 -8.08 -12.83 -5.15
N VAL A 98 -7.96 -11.49 -5.13
CA VAL A 98 -9.12 -10.58 -5.07
C VAL A 98 -9.52 -10.02 -6.44
N GLY A 99 -8.66 -10.15 -7.45
CA GLY A 99 -8.90 -9.61 -8.79
C GLY A 99 -10.22 -10.07 -9.38
N GLY A 100 -10.49 -11.37 -9.35
CA GLY A 100 -11.76 -11.92 -9.83
C GLY A 100 -12.99 -11.37 -9.11
N TRP A 101 -12.88 -11.11 -7.82
CA TRP A 101 -13.98 -10.50 -7.08
C TRP A 101 -14.24 -9.06 -7.54
N PHE A 102 -13.20 -8.27 -7.83
CA PHE A 102 -13.38 -6.92 -8.38
C PHE A 102 -13.99 -6.94 -9.77
N ASP A 103 -13.57 -7.86 -10.62
CA ASP A 103 -14.11 -8.02 -11.97
C ASP A 103 -15.61 -8.35 -11.96
N GLU A 104 -16.06 -9.18 -11.01
CA GLU A 104 -17.44 -9.59 -10.87
C GLU A 104 -18.32 -8.56 -10.15
N ASN A 105 -17.81 -7.85 -9.16
CA ASN A 105 -18.61 -7.03 -8.23
C ASN A 105 -18.45 -5.52 -8.44
N VAL A 106 -17.40 -5.08 -9.14
CA VAL A 106 -17.14 -3.64 -9.36
C VAL A 106 -17.09 -3.32 -10.84
N ALA A 107 -16.05 -3.77 -11.55
CA ALA A 107 -15.89 -3.56 -12.98
C ALA A 107 -14.80 -4.48 -13.54
N ASN A 108 -15.04 -5.00 -14.74
CA ASN A 108 -14.14 -5.95 -15.42
C ASN A 108 -12.79 -5.36 -15.87
N ASP A 109 -12.62 -4.05 -15.83
CA ASP A 109 -11.40 -3.33 -16.17
C ASP A 109 -10.64 -2.79 -14.94
N TRP A 110 -11.11 -3.10 -13.71
CA TRP A 110 -10.53 -2.59 -12.46
C TRP A 110 -9.04 -2.86 -12.34
N MET A 111 -8.63 -4.12 -12.55
CA MET A 111 -7.24 -4.53 -12.41
C MET A 111 -6.35 -3.92 -13.49
N GLU A 112 -6.86 -3.76 -14.71
CA GLU A 112 -6.15 -3.11 -15.79
C GLU A 112 -5.92 -1.63 -15.50
N LEU A 113 -6.97 -0.89 -15.09
CA LEU A 113 -6.85 0.53 -14.74
C LEU A 113 -5.86 0.74 -13.59
N ARG A 114 -5.97 -0.08 -12.54
CA ARG A 114 -5.00 -0.06 -11.44
C ARG A 114 -3.56 -0.25 -11.94
N GLN A 115 -3.33 -1.23 -12.78
CA GLN A 115 -1.99 -1.51 -13.32
C GLN A 115 -1.46 -0.33 -14.15
N ARG A 116 -2.30 0.27 -14.97
CA ARG A 116 -1.92 1.45 -15.76
C ARG A 116 -1.54 2.65 -14.87
N MET A 117 -2.32 2.91 -13.80
CA MET A 117 -1.98 3.96 -12.84
C MET A 117 -0.63 3.71 -12.17
N MET A 118 -0.38 2.47 -11.71
CA MET A 118 0.90 2.11 -11.08
C MET A 118 2.08 2.24 -12.04
N THR A 119 1.90 1.88 -13.30
CA THR A 119 2.93 2.06 -14.34
C THR A 119 3.25 3.54 -14.55
N LEU A 120 2.23 4.39 -14.66
CA LEU A 120 2.44 5.85 -14.81
C LEU A 120 3.16 6.47 -13.61
N LEU A 121 2.82 6.05 -12.39
CA LEU A 121 3.49 6.54 -11.18
C LEU A 121 4.96 6.07 -11.10
N GLN A 122 5.26 4.88 -11.60
CA GLN A 122 6.63 4.38 -11.68
C GLN A 122 7.44 5.12 -12.75
N GLU A 123 6.87 5.31 -13.95
CA GLU A 123 7.50 6.11 -15.02
C GLU A 123 7.73 7.55 -14.56
N GLU A 124 6.80 8.16 -13.83
CA GLU A 124 7.00 9.49 -13.24
C GLU A 124 8.22 9.54 -12.33
N ALA A 125 8.39 8.56 -11.45
CA ALA A 125 9.53 8.54 -10.54
C ALA A 125 10.88 8.47 -11.29
N GLU A 126 10.94 7.71 -12.40
CA GLU A 126 12.11 7.64 -13.26
C GLU A 126 12.36 8.97 -13.97
N LEU A 127 11.30 9.61 -14.49
CA LEU A 127 11.37 10.91 -15.14
C LEU A 127 11.75 12.04 -14.17
N GLU A 128 11.30 11.99 -12.91
CA GLU A 128 11.69 12.96 -11.88
C GLU A 128 13.21 12.97 -11.64
N GLU A 129 13.86 11.80 -11.67
CA GLU A 129 15.32 11.73 -11.53
C GLU A 129 16.02 12.39 -12.73
N ILE A 130 15.50 12.23 -13.94
CA ILE A 130 16.02 12.89 -15.14
C ILE A 130 15.80 14.41 -15.03
N VAL A 131 14.63 14.84 -14.62
CA VAL A 131 14.30 16.27 -14.45
C VAL A 131 15.22 16.95 -13.43
N LYS A 132 15.56 16.29 -12.33
CA LYS A 132 16.51 16.81 -11.34
C LYS A 132 17.90 17.08 -11.93
N MET A 133 18.32 16.29 -12.91
CA MET A 133 19.63 16.41 -13.53
C MET A 133 19.67 17.43 -14.68
N VAL A 134 18.66 17.43 -15.56
CA VAL A 134 18.70 18.19 -16.83
C VAL A 134 17.56 19.21 -16.98
N GLY A 135 16.60 19.24 -16.07
CA GLY A 135 15.46 20.16 -16.09
C GLY A 135 14.27 19.64 -16.93
N MET A 136 13.10 20.24 -16.69
CA MET A 136 11.84 19.87 -17.37
C MET A 136 11.88 20.10 -18.90
N ASP A 137 12.66 21.07 -19.35
CA ASP A 137 12.72 21.44 -20.78
C ASP A 137 13.39 20.37 -21.64
N ALA A 138 14.15 19.47 -21.03
CA ALA A 138 14.80 18.36 -21.73
C ALA A 138 13.84 17.19 -22.01
N LEU A 139 12.66 17.16 -21.39
CA LEU A 139 11.70 16.08 -21.59
C LEU A 139 10.98 16.21 -22.94
N SER A 140 10.71 15.05 -23.55
CA SER A 140 9.84 14.96 -24.71
C SER A 140 8.40 15.40 -24.38
N PRO A 141 7.59 15.83 -25.36
CA PRO A 141 6.19 16.14 -25.12
C PRO A 141 5.40 14.95 -24.53
N GLY A 142 5.73 13.72 -24.95
CA GLY A 142 5.12 12.50 -24.41
C GLY A 142 5.45 12.27 -22.93
N ASP A 143 6.70 12.50 -22.54
CA ASP A 143 7.12 12.35 -21.14
C ASP A 143 6.52 13.44 -20.24
N ARG A 144 6.38 14.66 -20.75
CA ARG A 144 5.66 15.74 -20.04
C ARG A 144 4.20 15.37 -19.82
N LEU A 145 3.53 14.76 -20.80
CA LEU A 145 2.16 14.29 -20.66
C LEU A 145 2.04 13.19 -19.57
N LYS A 146 2.99 12.24 -19.55
CA LYS A 146 3.04 11.21 -18.49
C LYS A 146 3.19 11.83 -17.11
N MET A 147 4.05 12.82 -16.96
CA MET A 147 4.23 13.52 -15.68
C MET A 147 2.96 14.26 -15.23
N GLU A 148 2.24 14.90 -16.14
CA GLU A 148 0.97 15.56 -15.82
C GLU A 148 -0.12 14.54 -15.46
N ALA A 149 -0.21 13.42 -16.18
CA ALA A 149 -1.15 12.35 -15.85
C ALA A 149 -0.84 11.74 -14.47
N ALA A 150 0.42 11.45 -14.18
CA ALA A 150 0.84 10.95 -12.86
C ALA A 150 0.59 11.97 -11.74
N ARG A 151 0.79 13.26 -12.01
CA ARG A 151 0.44 14.34 -11.09
C ARG A 151 -1.06 14.33 -10.75
N SER A 152 -1.94 14.19 -11.77
CA SER A 152 -3.38 14.08 -11.53
C SER A 152 -3.73 12.84 -10.71
N ILE A 153 -3.08 11.69 -10.97
CA ILE A 153 -3.23 10.50 -10.12
C ILE A 153 -2.89 10.81 -8.66
N ARG A 154 -1.79 11.49 -8.40
CA ARG A 154 -1.37 11.81 -7.02
C ARG A 154 -2.28 12.82 -6.34
N GLU A 155 -2.61 13.91 -7.04
CA GLU A 155 -3.32 15.06 -6.45
C GLU A 155 -4.84 14.86 -6.41
N ASP A 156 -5.43 14.22 -7.44
CA ASP A 156 -6.87 14.11 -7.58
C ASP A 156 -7.42 12.74 -7.15
N PHE A 157 -6.60 11.67 -7.22
CA PHE A 157 -7.04 10.31 -6.87
C PHE A 157 -6.46 9.80 -5.55
N LEU A 158 -5.13 9.90 -5.35
CA LEU A 158 -4.46 9.37 -4.15
C LEU A 158 -4.57 10.31 -2.95
N HIS A 159 -4.57 11.62 -3.16
CA HIS A 159 -4.79 12.58 -2.10
C HIS A 159 -6.25 12.56 -1.66
N GLN A 160 -6.48 12.47 -0.34
CA GLN A 160 -7.81 12.35 0.23
C GLN A 160 -7.94 13.24 1.47
N ASN A 161 -9.03 14.00 1.55
CA ASN A 161 -9.33 14.83 2.71
C ASN A 161 -10.30 14.11 3.66
N SER A 162 -9.76 13.57 4.75
CA SER A 162 -10.54 12.83 5.75
C SER A 162 -11.55 13.68 6.54
N PHE A 163 -11.48 15.02 6.44
CA PHE A 163 -12.42 15.94 7.08
C PHE A 163 -13.56 16.40 6.17
N HIS A 164 -13.53 16.01 4.90
CA HIS A 164 -14.58 16.34 3.94
C HIS A 164 -15.59 15.20 3.83
N GLU A 165 -16.88 15.48 4.00
CA GLU A 165 -17.94 14.47 4.08
C GLU A 165 -17.96 13.50 2.88
N ILE A 166 -17.77 14.02 1.66
CA ILE A 166 -17.80 13.21 0.44
C ILE A 166 -16.50 12.41 0.27
N ASP A 167 -15.37 12.97 0.73
CA ASP A 167 -14.05 12.37 0.50
C ASP A 167 -13.65 11.36 1.58
N THR A 168 -14.24 11.47 2.77
CA THR A 168 -14.01 10.55 3.89
C THR A 168 -14.38 9.11 3.54
N TYR A 169 -15.47 8.91 2.78
CA TYR A 169 -15.95 7.58 2.38
C TYR A 169 -16.10 7.51 0.87
N THR A 170 -15.20 6.78 0.23
CA THR A 170 -15.23 6.58 -1.22
C THR A 170 -15.67 5.15 -1.55
N SER A 171 -16.81 5.02 -2.24
CA SER A 171 -17.28 3.72 -2.73
C SER A 171 -16.35 3.16 -3.81
N LEU A 172 -16.36 1.85 -4.01
CA LEU A 172 -15.58 1.21 -5.07
C LEU A 172 -16.00 1.69 -6.46
N GLU A 173 -17.29 1.91 -6.67
CA GLU A 173 -17.81 2.48 -7.92
C GLU A 173 -17.28 3.89 -8.18
N LYS A 174 -17.25 4.75 -7.15
CA LYS A 174 -16.64 6.09 -7.27
C LYS A 174 -15.15 5.99 -7.60
N GLN A 175 -14.41 5.09 -6.93
CA GLN A 175 -12.98 4.88 -7.22
C GLN A 175 -12.77 4.45 -8.67
N HIS A 176 -13.57 3.51 -9.18
CA HIS A 176 -13.52 3.07 -10.57
C HIS A 176 -13.75 4.23 -11.55
N ASN A 177 -14.80 5.02 -11.32
CA ASN A 177 -15.10 6.17 -12.15
C ASN A 177 -13.99 7.23 -12.13
N MET A 178 -13.36 7.46 -10.98
CA MET A 178 -12.21 8.36 -10.84
C MET A 178 -10.99 7.83 -11.59
N MET A 179 -10.68 6.53 -11.50
CA MET A 179 -9.59 5.91 -12.27
C MET A 179 -9.77 6.11 -13.77
N ARG A 180 -11.00 5.90 -14.28
CA ARG A 180 -11.33 6.11 -15.70
C ARG A 180 -11.28 7.57 -16.13
N LEU A 181 -11.54 8.49 -15.22
CA LEU A 181 -11.50 9.93 -15.53
C LEU A 181 -10.07 10.45 -15.64
N VAL A 182 -9.16 9.92 -14.83
CA VAL A 182 -7.77 10.39 -14.73
C VAL A 182 -6.88 9.72 -15.80
N LEU A 183 -7.21 8.52 -16.26
CA LEU A 183 -6.49 7.75 -17.30
C LEU A 183 -7.00 8.01 -18.70
#